data_12fdd42f10e139ac4a34227d290c5889
#
_entry.id   12fdd42f10e139ac4a34227d290c5889
#
_cell.length_a   1.000
_cell.length_b   1.000
_cell.length_c   1.000
_cell.angle_alpha   90.00
_cell.angle_beta   90.00
_cell.angle_gamma   90.00
#
_symmetry.space_group_name_H-M   'P 1'
#
loop_
_entity.id
_entity.type
_entity.pdbx_description
1 polymer ?
#
loop_
_entity_poly.entity_id
_entity_poly.type
_entity_poly.pdbx_seq_one_letter_code
_entity_poly.pdbx_strand_id
1 'polypeptide(L)'
;MKRFLFRLAFTVFLTFPPHLSAQQPEIVRASEKNPTFAEKIHIKGITDAGKINDHLYRGTQPNEEGFQQLCKLGVTLIVDLRGEVTHNSAHEKKRVEELGMKSVLIPGNGWTPPSDKQMAEFFAAIKKRPRPTIFIHCWLGGDRTGVFLAAYRIAFDHWTSEQALSEMHEFHFKSFWHPAMKEYIRHFPDRLATSEALAPYRSERESAASIAPSVAH
;
A
#
# COMPACT_ATOMS: atom_id res chain seq x y z
N MET A 1 53.49 8.97 81.83
CA MET A 1 53.92 8.18 80.65
C MET A 1 52.68 7.91 79.75
N LYS A 2 52.48 8.70 78.72
CA LYS A 2 51.36 8.53 77.82
C LYS A 2 51.87 7.96 76.47
N ARG A 3 51.42 6.73 76.12
CA ARG A 3 51.77 6.08 74.87
C ARG A 3 50.79 6.55 73.75
N PHE A 4 51.32 7.24 72.73
CA PHE A 4 50.58 7.56 71.54
C PHE A 4 50.61 6.37 70.56
N LEU A 5 49.42 5.85 70.21
CA LEU A 5 49.30 4.82 69.19
C LEU A 5 48.97 5.53 67.86
N PHE A 6 49.95 5.48 66.93
CA PHE A 6 49.74 5.92 65.55
C PHE A 6 48.93 4.84 64.76
N ARG A 7 47.73 5.16 64.38
CA ARG A 7 46.98 4.32 63.46
C ARG A 7 47.33 4.74 62.04
N LEU A 8 47.99 3.86 61.28
CA LEU A 8 48.21 3.99 59.84
C LEU A 8 46.91 3.62 59.12
N ALA A 9 46.28 4.58 58.45
CA ALA A 9 45.12 4.31 57.56
C ALA A 9 45.70 3.94 56.19
N PHE A 10 45.50 2.68 55.79
CA PHE A 10 45.81 2.22 54.46
C PHE A 10 44.58 2.57 53.53
N THR A 11 44.72 3.59 52.65
CA THR A 11 43.74 3.93 51.65
C THR A 11 43.95 3.06 50.43
N VAL A 12 43.12 2.07 50.23
CA VAL A 12 43.10 1.23 49.01
C VAL A 12 42.41 2.02 47.89
N PHE A 13 43.20 2.45 46.92
CA PHE A 13 42.67 3.00 45.67
C PHE A 13 42.19 1.85 44.79
N LEU A 14 40.86 1.62 44.70
CA LEU A 14 40.25 0.78 43.69
C LEU A 14 40.24 1.53 42.37
N THR A 15 41.16 1.21 41.47
CA THR A 15 41.12 1.65 40.07
C THR A 15 40.11 0.81 39.32
N PHE A 16 38.96 1.39 39.02
CA PHE A 16 38.00 0.82 38.06
C PHE A 16 38.58 0.97 36.65
N PRO A 17 38.59 -0.11 35.83
CA PRO A 17 38.93 0.06 34.42
C PRO A 17 37.85 0.87 33.70
N PRO A 18 38.21 1.68 32.68
CA PRO A 18 37.22 2.44 31.92
C PRO A 18 36.25 1.47 31.24
N HIS A 19 34.97 1.61 31.56
CA HIS A 19 33.91 0.91 30.82
C HIS A 19 34.01 1.32 29.36
N LEU A 20 34.41 0.37 28.51
CA LEU A 20 34.26 0.46 27.07
C LEU A 20 32.77 0.48 26.81
N SER A 21 32.21 1.68 26.61
CA SER A 21 30.84 1.85 26.14
C SER A 21 30.76 1.24 24.73
N ALA A 22 30.23 0.03 24.64
CA ALA A 22 29.87 -0.55 23.34
C ALA A 22 28.79 0.37 22.70
N GLN A 23 29.22 1.23 21.80
CA GLN A 23 28.31 1.95 20.94
C GLN A 23 27.50 0.91 20.16
N GLN A 24 26.22 0.78 20.52
CA GLN A 24 25.27 0.05 19.70
C GLN A 24 25.29 0.69 18.30
N PRO A 25 25.32 -0.12 17.23
CA PRO A 25 25.23 0.44 15.90
C PRO A 25 23.93 1.22 15.79
N GLU A 26 24.05 2.50 15.53
CA GLU A 26 22.94 3.38 15.21
C GLU A 26 22.32 2.82 13.94
N ILE A 27 21.16 2.14 14.09
CA ILE A 27 20.37 1.71 12.95
C ILE A 27 19.92 3.00 12.28
N VAL A 28 20.64 3.41 11.23
CA VAL A 28 20.22 4.48 10.33
C VAL A 28 18.90 4.01 9.72
N ARG A 29 17.79 4.38 10.36
CA ARG A 29 16.48 4.25 9.76
C ARG A 29 16.54 5.05 8.47
N ALA A 30 16.42 4.34 7.34
CA ALA A 30 16.22 4.97 6.05
C ALA A 30 15.17 6.07 6.25
N SER A 31 15.47 7.28 5.80
CA SER A 31 14.59 8.44 5.91
C SER A 31 13.18 8.01 5.48
N GLU A 32 12.28 7.83 6.44
CA GLU A 32 10.88 7.58 6.18
C GLU A 32 10.32 8.85 5.53
N LYS A 33 10.39 8.87 4.20
CA LYS A 33 9.66 9.85 3.42
C LYS A 33 8.20 9.62 3.78
N ASN A 34 7.58 10.59 4.47
CA ASN A 34 6.17 10.48 4.82
C ASN A 34 5.38 10.11 3.56
N PRO A 35 4.55 9.05 3.59
CA PRO A 35 3.82 8.61 2.41
C PRO A 35 2.91 9.73 1.93
N THR A 36 2.94 10.02 0.65
CA THR A 36 1.99 10.94 0.03
C THR A 36 0.72 10.14 -0.30
N PHE A 37 -0.32 10.34 0.48
CA PHE A 37 -1.62 9.71 0.24
C PHE A 37 -2.21 10.15 -1.10
N ALA A 38 -3.16 9.36 -1.59
CA ALA A 38 -3.93 9.72 -2.77
C ALA A 38 -4.57 11.10 -2.61
N GLU A 39 -4.40 11.94 -3.61
CA GLU A 39 -5.04 13.25 -3.66
C GLU A 39 -6.54 13.08 -3.86
N LYS A 40 -7.37 13.61 -2.95
CA LYS A 40 -8.82 13.66 -3.17
C LYS A 40 -9.14 14.68 -4.26
N ILE A 41 -9.80 14.25 -5.31
CA ILE A 41 -10.15 15.06 -6.47
C ILE A 41 -11.65 15.07 -6.70
N HIS A 42 -12.14 16.11 -7.37
CA HIS A 42 -13.53 16.18 -7.77
C HIS A 42 -13.70 15.73 -9.22
N ILE A 43 -14.47 14.66 -9.42
CA ILE A 43 -14.88 14.19 -10.74
C ILE A 43 -16.41 14.15 -10.74
N LYS A 44 -17.03 14.95 -11.61
CA LYS A 44 -18.49 14.97 -11.70
C LYS A 44 -19.02 13.58 -12.08
N GLY A 45 -20.02 13.10 -11.36
CA GLY A 45 -20.56 11.74 -11.57
C GLY A 45 -19.79 10.62 -10.86
N ILE A 46 -18.78 10.96 -10.05
CA ILE A 46 -18.02 10.02 -9.22
C ILE A 46 -17.84 10.63 -7.84
N THR A 47 -18.27 9.96 -6.81
CA THR A 47 -17.98 10.37 -5.43
C THR A 47 -16.71 9.66 -4.94
N ASP A 48 -16.11 10.21 -3.88
CA ASP A 48 -14.90 9.66 -3.26
C ASP A 48 -13.76 9.39 -4.27
N ALA A 49 -13.62 10.28 -5.26
CA ALA A 49 -12.59 10.16 -6.27
C ALA A 49 -11.21 10.54 -5.72
N GLY A 50 -10.19 9.80 -6.12
CA GLY A 50 -8.81 10.04 -5.72
C GLY A 50 -7.83 9.77 -6.86
N LYS A 51 -6.74 10.54 -6.87
CA LYS A 51 -5.59 10.36 -7.75
C LYS A 51 -4.45 9.73 -6.96
N ILE A 52 -4.07 8.51 -7.31
CA ILE A 52 -2.96 7.79 -6.71
C ILE A 52 -1.63 8.29 -7.31
N ASN A 53 -1.62 8.40 -8.65
CA ASN A 53 -0.54 8.97 -9.46
C ASN A 53 -1.09 9.36 -10.84
N ASP A 54 -0.24 9.76 -11.77
CA ASP A 54 -0.67 10.22 -13.10
C ASP A 54 -1.35 9.16 -13.97
N HIS A 55 -1.28 7.88 -13.58
CA HIS A 55 -1.83 6.77 -14.33
C HIS A 55 -2.84 5.92 -13.54
N LEU A 56 -3.13 6.26 -12.28
CA LEU A 56 -4.00 5.45 -11.45
C LEU A 56 -4.93 6.34 -10.60
N TYR A 57 -6.20 6.16 -10.82
CA TYR A 57 -7.31 6.86 -10.17
C TYR A 57 -8.25 5.87 -9.53
N ARG A 58 -9.00 6.32 -8.53
CA ARG A 58 -9.99 5.54 -7.78
C ARG A 58 -11.29 6.29 -7.58
N GLY A 59 -12.34 5.58 -7.20
CA GLY A 59 -13.60 6.20 -6.77
C GLY A 59 -14.73 5.20 -6.59
N THR A 60 -15.94 5.74 -6.41
CA THR A 60 -17.18 4.96 -6.50
C THR A 60 -17.46 4.54 -7.94
N GLN A 61 -18.45 3.66 -8.13
CA GLN A 61 -18.96 3.36 -9.46
C GLN A 61 -19.37 4.65 -10.16
N PRO A 62 -18.84 4.93 -11.38
CA PRO A 62 -19.23 6.09 -12.15
C PRO A 62 -20.68 6.01 -12.61
N ASN A 63 -21.37 7.14 -12.65
CA ASN A 63 -22.57 7.27 -13.45
C ASN A 63 -22.22 7.63 -14.91
N GLU A 64 -23.19 7.85 -15.76
CA GLU A 64 -22.98 8.18 -17.17
C GLU A 64 -22.07 9.40 -17.38
N GLU A 65 -22.27 10.46 -16.61
CA GLU A 65 -21.43 11.65 -16.67
C GLU A 65 -19.99 11.34 -16.19
N GLY A 66 -19.86 10.51 -15.15
CA GLY A 66 -18.56 10.07 -14.62
C GLY A 66 -17.71 9.36 -15.67
N PHE A 67 -18.29 8.45 -16.46
CA PHE A 67 -17.56 7.80 -17.56
C PHE A 67 -17.07 8.80 -18.61
N GLN A 68 -17.89 9.80 -18.95
CA GLN A 68 -17.47 10.86 -19.89
C GLN A 68 -16.32 11.69 -19.31
N GLN A 69 -16.34 12.00 -18.01
CA GLN A 69 -15.24 12.72 -17.36
C GLN A 69 -13.96 11.90 -17.31
N LEU A 70 -14.05 10.59 -17.04
CA LEU A 70 -12.89 9.70 -17.07
C LEU A 70 -12.25 9.63 -18.46
N CYS A 71 -13.08 9.58 -19.52
CA CYS A 71 -12.59 9.65 -20.89
C CYS A 71 -11.81 10.97 -21.15
N LYS A 72 -12.35 12.12 -20.72
CA LYS A 72 -11.67 13.43 -20.82
C LYS A 72 -10.36 13.52 -20.02
N LEU A 73 -10.28 12.81 -18.90
CA LEU A 73 -9.06 12.67 -18.09
C LEU A 73 -8.00 11.77 -18.74
N GLY A 74 -8.30 11.16 -19.88
CA GLY A 74 -7.39 10.24 -20.56
C GLY A 74 -7.34 8.85 -19.97
N VAL A 75 -8.35 8.46 -19.18
CA VAL A 75 -8.49 7.08 -18.72
C VAL A 75 -8.71 6.16 -19.92
N THR A 76 -7.93 5.08 -20.00
CA THR A 76 -7.99 4.11 -21.09
C THR A 76 -8.42 2.72 -20.63
N LEU A 77 -8.45 2.50 -19.32
CA LEU A 77 -8.82 1.22 -18.72
C LEU A 77 -9.65 1.44 -17.44
N ILE A 78 -10.82 0.83 -17.40
CA ILE A 78 -11.64 0.72 -16.19
C ILE A 78 -11.40 -0.67 -15.57
N VAL A 79 -11.10 -0.71 -14.28
CA VAL A 79 -11.04 -1.94 -13.49
C VAL A 79 -12.24 -1.97 -12.56
N ASP A 80 -13.19 -2.85 -12.86
CA ASP A 80 -14.39 -3.09 -12.06
C ASP A 80 -14.15 -4.26 -11.09
N LEU A 81 -14.29 -3.99 -9.81
CA LEU A 81 -14.11 -4.97 -8.73
C LEU A 81 -15.44 -5.55 -8.22
N ARG A 82 -16.55 -5.25 -8.87
CA ARG A 82 -17.85 -5.76 -8.46
C ARG A 82 -18.04 -7.18 -8.98
N GLY A 83 -18.48 -8.08 -8.12
CA GLY A 83 -18.78 -9.47 -8.48
C GLY A 83 -20.26 -9.83 -8.39
N GLU A 84 -21.06 -8.89 -7.93
CA GLU A 84 -22.46 -9.12 -7.68
C GLU A 84 -23.28 -9.01 -8.97
N VAL A 85 -24.11 -10.00 -9.21
CA VAL A 85 -25.00 -10.05 -10.40
C VAL A 85 -25.94 -8.84 -10.50
N THR A 86 -26.23 -8.22 -9.36
CA THR A 86 -27.16 -7.08 -9.26
C THR A 86 -26.59 -5.76 -9.81
N HIS A 87 -25.28 -5.66 -10.02
CA HIS A 87 -24.65 -4.40 -10.37
C HIS A 87 -24.33 -4.23 -11.87
N ASN A 88 -24.86 -5.12 -12.69
CA ASN A 88 -24.83 -5.00 -14.14
C ASN A 88 -23.48 -4.61 -14.77
N SER A 89 -22.40 -5.30 -14.36
CA SER A 89 -21.06 -5.07 -14.91
C SER A 89 -20.98 -5.25 -16.43
N ALA A 90 -21.87 -6.07 -17.00
CA ALA A 90 -21.97 -6.23 -18.46
C ALA A 90 -22.45 -4.96 -19.17
N HIS A 91 -23.43 -4.26 -18.61
CA HIS A 91 -23.92 -2.99 -19.15
C HIS A 91 -22.82 -1.91 -19.04
N GLU A 92 -22.15 -1.84 -17.92
CA GLU A 92 -21.02 -0.92 -17.73
C GLU A 92 -19.90 -1.18 -18.73
N LYS A 93 -19.51 -2.45 -18.90
CA LYS A 93 -18.49 -2.84 -19.87
C LYS A 93 -18.84 -2.33 -21.28
N LYS A 94 -20.07 -2.58 -21.73
CA LYS A 94 -20.56 -2.09 -23.03
C LYS A 94 -20.40 -0.56 -23.13
N ARG A 95 -20.84 0.16 -22.11
CA ARG A 95 -20.77 1.63 -22.10
C ARG A 95 -19.34 2.16 -22.12
N VAL A 96 -18.44 1.55 -21.36
CA VAL A 96 -17.00 1.86 -21.34
C VAL A 96 -16.37 1.66 -22.71
N GLU A 97 -16.71 0.55 -23.39
CA GLU A 97 -16.21 0.22 -24.73
C GLU A 97 -16.74 1.19 -25.80
N GLU A 98 -18.01 1.61 -25.70
CA GLU A 98 -18.59 2.65 -26.57
C GLU A 98 -17.87 3.99 -26.48
N LEU A 99 -17.30 4.31 -25.32
CA LEU A 99 -16.49 5.50 -25.09
C LEU A 99 -15.02 5.32 -25.49
N GLY A 100 -14.64 4.19 -26.08
CA GLY A 100 -13.28 3.89 -26.55
C GLY A 100 -12.31 3.47 -25.45
N MET A 101 -12.78 3.28 -24.22
CA MET A 101 -11.98 2.73 -23.11
C MET A 101 -12.07 1.20 -23.10
N LYS A 102 -11.16 0.56 -22.38
CA LYS A 102 -11.20 -0.89 -22.09
C LYS A 102 -11.78 -1.14 -20.71
N SER A 103 -12.42 -2.29 -20.52
CA SER A 103 -12.91 -2.74 -19.23
C SER A 103 -12.30 -4.08 -18.86
N VAL A 104 -11.91 -4.22 -17.61
CA VAL A 104 -11.47 -5.46 -16.96
C VAL A 104 -12.31 -5.66 -15.72
N LEU A 105 -12.99 -6.81 -15.63
CA LEU A 105 -13.73 -7.23 -14.45
C LEU A 105 -12.86 -8.18 -13.63
N ILE A 106 -12.59 -7.82 -12.39
CA ILE A 106 -11.95 -8.68 -11.38
C ILE A 106 -12.97 -8.88 -10.26
N PRO A 107 -13.87 -9.87 -10.39
CA PRO A 107 -15.05 -9.95 -9.55
C PRO A 107 -14.69 -10.27 -8.10
N GLY A 108 -14.89 -9.32 -7.19
CA GLY A 108 -14.64 -9.45 -5.76
C GLY A 108 -15.91 -9.60 -4.95
N ASN A 109 -15.87 -10.44 -3.92
CA ASN A 109 -16.90 -10.47 -2.90
C ASN A 109 -16.76 -9.22 -2.01
N GLY A 110 -17.87 -8.59 -1.65
CA GLY A 110 -17.86 -7.39 -0.80
C GLY A 110 -17.42 -7.64 0.64
N TRP A 111 -17.33 -8.90 1.09
CA TRP A 111 -17.07 -9.28 2.47
C TRP A 111 -15.72 -9.98 2.70
N THR A 112 -15.16 -10.56 1.66
CA THR A 112 -13.89 -11.30 1.75
C THR A 112 -12.79 -10.59 0.98
N PRO A 113 -11.51 -10.73 1.42
CA PRO A 113 -10.39 -10.21 0.66
C PRO A 113 -10.26 -10.92 -0.70
N PRO A 114 -9.58 -10.29 -1.68
CA PRO A 114 -9.29 -10.95 -2.95
C PRO A 114 -8.35 -12.15 -2.76
N SER A 115 -8.43 -13.10 -3.68
CA SER A 115 -7.41 -14.12 -3.83
C SER A 115 -6.12 -13.52 -4.41
N ASP A 116 -4.98 -14.20 -4.20
CA ASP A 116 -3.69 -13.78 -4.78
C ASP A 116 -3.74 -13.76 -6.32
N LYS A 117 -4.54 -14.64 -6.93
CA LYS A 117 -4.77 -14.64 -8.38
C LYS A 117 -5.46 -13.36 -8.85
N GLN A 118 -6.50 -12.92 -8.17
CA GLN A 118 -7.20 -11.66 -8.48
C GLN A 118 -6.27 -10.45 -8.28
N MET A 119 -5.44 -10.47 -7.24
CA MET A 119 -4.44 -9.44 -7.02
C MET A 119 -3.38 -9.42 -8.13
N ALA A 120 -2.90 -10.59 -8.56
CA ALA A 120 -1.98 -10.71 -9.69
C ALA A 120 -2.59 -10.21 -11.00
N GLU A 121 -3.88 -10.45 -11.24
CA GLU A 121 -4.63 -9.92 -12.39
C GLU A 121 -4.64 -8.38 -12.41
N PHE A 122 -4.88 -7.78 -11.24
CA PHE A 122 -4.81 -6.32 -11.10
C PHE A 122 -3.40 -5.78 -11.35
N PHE A 123 -2.39 -6.40 -10.78
CA PHE A 123 -0.99 -5.99 -10.99
C PHE A 123 -0.57 -6.15 -12.45
N ALA A 124 -1.02 -7.20 -13.12
CA ALA A 124 -0.80 -7.37 -14.55
C ALA A 124 -1.44 -6.24 -15.38
N ALA A 125 -2.65 -5.81 -15.01
CA ALA A 125 -3.32 -4.69 -15.68
C ALA A 125 -2.51 -3.38 -15.54
N ILE A 126 -1.97 -3.09 -14.35
CA ILE A 126 -1.13 -1.90 -14.09
C ILE A 126 0.19 -1.95 -14.87
N LYS A 127 0.80 -3.12 -14.97
CA LYS A 127 2.11 -3.32 -15.64
C LYS A 127 2.03 -3.45 -17.15
N LYS A 128 0.84 -3.45 -17.71
CA LYS A 128 0.64 -3.57 -19.17
C LYS A 128 1.39 -2.49 -19.95
N ARG A 129 1.87 -2.84 -21.15
CA ARG A 129 2.54 -1.91 -22.05
C ARG A 129 1.78 -1.80 -23.38
N PRO A 130 1.59 -0.60 -23.95
CA PRO A 130 1.87 0.71 -23.33
C PRO A 130 1.08 0.89 -22.02
N ARG A 131 1.62 1.69 -21.11
CA ARG A 131 1.03 1.89 -19.76
C ARG A 131 -0.35 2.53 -19.89
N PRO A 132 -1.42 1.89 -19.39
CA PRO A 132 -2.74 2.48 -19.40
C PRO A 132 -2.88 3.55 -18.30
N THR A 133 -3.77 4.50 -18.51
CA THR A 133 -4.34 5.30 -17.43
C THR A 133 -5.57 4.57 -16.92
N ILE A 134 -5.57 4.22 -15.65
CA ILE A 134 -6.53 3.30 -15.03
C ILE A 134 -7.44 4.06 -14.06
N PHE A 135 -8.73 3.78 -14.11
CA PHE A 135 -9.64 4.06 -13.02
C PHE A 135 -10.14 2.75 -12.42
N ILE A 136 -9.94 2.57 -11.10
CA ILE A 136 -10.37 1.39 -10.37
C ILE A 136 -11.51 1.74 -9.43
N HIS A 137 -12.55 0.92 -9.43
CA HIS A 137 -13.70 1.10 -8.56
C HIS A 137 -14.37 -0.21 -8.12
N CYS A 138 -15.20 -0.10 -7.09
CA CYS A 138 -16.20 -1.09 -6.72
C CYS A 138 -17.57 -0.39 -6.66
N TRP A 139 -18.44 -0.73 -5.71
CA TRP A 139 -19.71 -0.02 -5.55
C TRP A 139 -19.52 1.35 -4.88
N LEU A 140 -18.98 1.34 -3.65
CA LEU A 140 -18.78 2.54 -2.82
C LEU A 140 -17.33 3.09 -2.85
N GLY A 141 -16.40 2.45 -3.56
CA GLY A 141 -15.02 2.92 -3.68
C GLY A 141 -14.13 2.71 -2.44
N GLY A 142 -14.70 2.39 -1.28
CA GLY A 142 -13.97 2.24 -0.01
C GLY A 142 -13.26 0.90 0.14
N ASP A 143 -14.04 -0.18 0.35
CA ASP A 143 -13.51 -1.45 0.87
C ASP A 143 -12.71 -2.25 -0.17
N ARG A 144 -13.36 -2.81 -1.21
CA ARG A 144 -12.66 -3.60 -2.25
C ARG A 144 -11.58 -2.77 -2.95
N THR A 145 -11.93 -1.57 -3.39
CA THR A 145 -10.99 -0.64 -4.04
C THR A 145 -9.81 -0.32 -3.11
N GLY A 146 -10.10 -0.08 -1.83
CA GLY A 146 -9.08 0.16 -0.81
C GLY A 146 -8.09 -0.99 -0.70
N VAL A 147 -8.55 -2.25 -0.62
CA VAL A 147 -7.69 -3.43 -0.51
C VAL A 147 -6.76 -3.58 -1.71
N PHE A 148 -7.27 -3.42 -2.93
CA PHE A 148 -6.43 -3.52 -4.14
C PHE A 148 -5.37 -2.42 -4.20
N LEU A 149 -5.73 -1.19 -3.83
CA LEU A 149 -4.78 -0.08 -3.82
C LEU A 149 -3.80 -0.14 -2.66
N ALA A 150 -4.21 -0.60 -1.48
CA ALA A 150 -3.28 -0.85 -0.38
C ALA A 150 -2.21 -1.89 -0.75
N ALA A 151 -2.62 -2.98 -1.40
CA ALA A 151 -1.67 -3.97 -1.93
C ALA A 151 -0.73 -3.37 -2.98
N TYR A 152 -1.24 -2.50 -3.86
CA TYR A 152 -0.43 -1.73 -4.81
C TYR A 152 0.62 -0.87 -4.10
N ARG A 153 0.22 -0.09 -3.08
CA ARG A 153 1.12 0.75 -2.29
C ARG A 153 2.25 -0.06 -1.65
N ILE A 154 1.91 -1.24 -1.09
CA ILE A 154 2.90 -2.13 -0.47
C ILE A 154 3.86 -2.71 -1.52
N ALA A 155 3.34 -3.15 -2.66
CA ALA A 155 4.14 -3.83 -3.68
C ALA A 155 5.03 -2.89 -4.50
N PHE A 156 4.54 -1.69 -4.85
CA PHE A 156 5.19 -0.80 -5.82
C PHE A 156 5.66 0.53 -5.23
N ASP A 157 4.98 1.05 -4.20
CA ASP A 157 5.36 2.29 -3.53
C ASP A 157 6.13 2.00 -2.22
N HIS A 158 6.36 0.71 -1.89
CA HIS A 158 7.13 0.22 -0.74
C HIS A 158 6.59 0.67 0.62
N TRP A 159 5.29 0.92 0.69
CA TRP A 159 4.64 1.30 1.94
C TRP A 159 4.60 0.16 2.94
N THR A 160 4.54 0.51 4.22
CA THR A 160 4.18 -0.44 5.26
C THR A 160 2.69 -0.76 5.20
N SER A 161 2.29 -1.88 5.77
CA SER A 161 0.87 -2.24 5.87
C SER A 161 0.05 -1.19 6.63
N GLU A 162 0.62 -0.58 7.66
CA GLU A 162 -0.08 0.45 8.45
C GLU A 162 -0.25 1.77 7.66
N GLN A 163 0.73 2.17 6.85
CA GLN A 163 0.58 3.31 5.95
C GLN A 163 -0.52 3.07 4.92
N ALA A 164 -0.55 1.87 4.33
CA ALA A 164 -1.57 1.50 3.36
C ALA A 164 -2.98 1.42 3.99
N LEU A 165 -3.11 0.88 5.21
CA LEU A 165 -4.35 0.88 5.97
C LEU A 165 -4.82 2.29 6.32
N SER A 166 -3.91 3.20 6.65
CA SER A 166 -4.23 4.60 6.91
C SER A 166 -4.83 5.27 5.67
N GLU A 167 -4.24 5.07 4.48
CA GLU A 167 -4.84 5.58 3.23
C GLU A 167 -6.22 4.95 2.96
N MET A 168 -6.42 3.66 3.25
CA MET A 168 -7.75 3.04 3.12
C MET A 168 -8.80 3.76 3.96
N HIS A 169 -8.45 4.15 5.21
CA HIS A 169 -9.38 4.87 6.10
C HIS A 169 -9.74 6.26 5.59
N GLU A 170 -8.79 6.97 4.95
CA GLU A 170 -9.07 8.26 4.28
C GLU A 170 -10.16 8.14 3.20
N PHE A 171 -10.29 6.96 2.59
CA PHE A 171 -11.28 6.63 1.57
C PHE A 171 -12.40 5.72 2.10
N HIS A 172 -12.80 5.93 3.36
CA HIS A 172 -13.98 5.35 3.98
C HIS A 172 -13.98 3.82 4.14
N PHE A 173 -12.80 3.19 4.23
CA PHE A 173 -12.71 1.77 4.55
C PHE A 173 -13.38 1.46 5.91
N LYS A 174 -14.30 0.50 5.92
CA LYS A 174 -15.07 0.11 7.10
C LYS A 174 -14.39 -1.07 7.82
N SER A 175 -13.23 -0.86 8.44
CA SER A 175 -12.44 -1.91 9.07
C SER A 175 -13.19 -2.74 10.12
N PHE A 176 -14.16 -2.16 10.80
CA PHE A 176 -15.02 -2.87 11.76
C PHE A 176 -15.90 -3.92 11.07
N TRP A 177 -16.42 -3.61 9.87
CA TRP A 177 -17.26 -4.53 9.10
C TRP A 177 -16.44 -5.52 8.26
N HIS A 178 -15.18 -5.20 7.96
CA HIS A 178 -14.31 -5.98 7.08
C HIS A 178 -12.99 -6.38 7.77
N PRO A 179 -13.03 -7.08 8.93
CA PRO A 179 -11.79 -7.44 9.65
C PRO A 179 -10.88 -8.33 8.81
N ALA A 180 -11.44 -9.25 8.00
CA ALA A 180 -10.65 -10.11 7.12
C ALA A 180 -9.85 -9.33 6.05
N MET A 181 -10.42 -8.26 5.50
CA MET A 181 -9.71 -7.37 4.56
C MET A 181 -8.58 -6.61 5.24
N LYS A 182 -8.79 -6.15 6.47
CA LYS A 182 -7.75 -5.51 7.28
C LYS A 182 -6.58 -6.46 7.54
N GLU A 183 -6.88 -7.68 7.98
CA GLU A 183 -5.84 -8.70 8.24
C GLU A 183 -5.13 -9.12 6.94
N TYR A 184 -5.84 -9.19 5.83
CA TYR A 184 -5.23 -9.45 4.52
C TYR A 184 -4.14 -8.43 4.20
N ILE A 185 -4.39 -7.13 4.41
CA ILE A 185 -3.40 -6.07 4.16
C ILE A 185 -2.25 -6.11 5.17
N ARG A 186 -2.51 -6.41 6.44
CA ARG A 186 -1.44 -6.58 7.44
C ARG A 186 -0.43 -7.65 7.05
N HIS A 187 -0.93 -8.77 6.53
CA HIS A 187 -0.11 -9.90 6.09
C HIS A 187 0.24 -9.89 4.60
N PHE A 188 -0.09 -8.81 3.89
CA PHE A 188 0.19 -8.73 2.46
C PHE A 188 1.68 -8.77 2.12
N PRO A 189 2.62 -8.18 2.90
CA PRO A 189 4.05 -8.35 2.66
C PRO A 189 4.50 -9.81 2.63
N ASP A 190 3.99 -10.66 3.54
CA ASP A 190 4.32 -12.09 3.61
C ASP A 190 3.70 -12.84 2.41
N ARG A 191 2.46 -12.50 2.05
CA ARG A 191 1.78 -13.05 0.86
C ARG A 191 2.54 -12.70 -0.42
N LEU A 192 2.98 -11.45 -0.57
CA LEU A 192 3.79 -11.02 -1.70
C LEU A 192 5.11 -11.81 -1.78
N ALA A 193 5.73 -12.09 -0.63
CA ALA A 193 6.98 -12.84 -0.56
C ALA A 193 6.81 -14.33 -0.86
N THR A 194 5.68 -14.95 -0.55
CA THR A 194 5.51 -16.41 -0.58
C THR A 194 4.58 -16.92 -1.68
N SER A 195 3.59 -16.15 -2.11
CA SER A 195 2.59 -16.58 -3.08
C SER A 195 3.17 -16.74 -4.49
N GLU A 196 2.98 -17.89 -5.13
CA GLU A 196 3.39 -18.12 -6.51
C GLU A 196 2.71 -17.17 -7.51
N ALA A 197 1.43 -16.88 -7.30
CA ALA A 197 0.68 -15.95 -8.16
C ALA A 197 1.26 -14.54 -8.16
N LEU A 198 1.91 -14.13 -7.07
CA LEU A 198 2.50 -12.80 -6.89
C LEU A 198 4.01 -12.79 -7.16
N ALA A 199 4.62 -13.93 -7.46
CA ALA A 199 6.06 -14.05 -7.71
C ALA A 199 6.61 -13.04 -8.74
N PRO A 200 5.93 -12.73 -9.87
CA PRO A 200 6.41 -11.75 -10.84
C PRO A 200 6.56 -10.32 -10.32
N TYR A 201 5.98 -10.02 -9.15
CA TYR A 201 5.94 -8.67 -8.58
C TYR A 201 6.85 -8.48 -7.36
N ARG A 202 7.59 -9.52 -6.93
CA ARG A 202 8.53 -9.49 -5.79
C ARG A 202 9.77 -8.65 -6.06
N SER A 203 10.36 -8.80 -7.25
CA SER A 203 11.62 -8.17 -7.64
C SER A 203 11.57 -6.64 -7.62
N GLU A 204 10.40 -6.06 -7.74
CA GLU A 204 10.26 -4.60 -7.68
C GLU A 204 10.48 -4.07 -6.25
N ARG A 205 10.17 -4.86 -5.25
CA ARG A 205 10.48 -4.54 -3.84
C ARG A 205 11.94 -4.80 -3.50
N GLU A 206 12.54 -5.84 -4.07
CA GLU A 206 13.94 -6.22 -3.82
C GLU A 206 14.92 -5.29 -4.52
N SER A 207 14.62 -4.82 -5.74
CA SER A 207 15.48 -3.89 -6.47
C SER A 207 15.60 -2.52 -5.80
N ALA A 208 14.55 -2.06 -5.11
CA ALA A 208 14.62 -0.83 -4.33
C ALA A 208 15.44 -0.99 -3.04
N ALA A 209 15.42 -2.18 -2.43
CA ALA A 209 16.25 -2.48 -1.25
C ALA A 209 17.74 -2.61 -1.62
N SER A 210 18.06 -3.04 -2.84
CA SER A 210 19.44 -3.20 -3.32
C SER A 210 20.10 -1.89 -3.82
N ILE A 211 19.31 -0.84 -4.06
CA ILE A 211 19.78 0.49 -4.48
C ILE A 211 20.12 1.36 -3.26
N ALA A 212 19.79 0.95 -2.04
CA ALA A 212 20.29 1.60 -0.84
C ALA A 212 21.83 1.51 -0.85
N PRO A 213 22.57 2.64 -0.84
CA PRO A 213 24.02 2.60 -0.98
C PRO A 213 24.60 1.77 0.16
N SER A 214 25.32 0.70 -0.21
CA SER A 214 26.24 0.01 0.70
C SER A 214 27.24 1.07 1.17
N VAL A 215 27.10 1.56 2.38
CA VAL A 215 28.14 2.35 3.01
C VAL A 215 29.29 1.40 3.29
N ALA A 216 30.25 1.38 2.37
CA ALA A 216 31.52 0.72 2.58
C ALA A 216 32.22 1.39 3.77
N HIS A 217 32.72 0.56 4.66
CA HIS A 217 33.53 0.92 5.83
C HIS A 217 34.88 1.51 5.44
#